data_e4b566d7ac1d8744e3af7070c6e242c9
#
_entry.id   e4b566d7ac1d8744e3af7070c6e242c9
#
_cell.length_a   1.000
_cell.length_b   1.000
_cell.length_c   1.000
_cell.angle_alpha   90.00
_cell.angle_beta   90.00
_cell.angle_gamma   90.00
#
_symmetry.space_group_name_H-M   'P 1'
#
loop_
_entity.id
_entity.type
_entity.pdbx_description
1 polymer ?
#
loop_
_entity_poly.entity_id
_entity_poly.type
_entity_poly.pdbx_seq_one_letter_code
_entity_poly.pdbx_strand_id
1 'polypeptide(L)'
;VVHIGGNRVKKILDACCGSKMFWFDRNNKDVLFMDNNPRNEELCDGRKLIVEPDVVADFKDMPFDDNSFNLVVFDPPHLINVGEKSWMFKKYGKLKKETWANDIKKGFDECMRVLKYDGTLIFKWNEEQIKLNEIIKAIGSDPLFGNKRSKTHWLVYMKGVTYVKK
;
A
#
# COMPACT_ATOMS: atom_id res chain seq x y z
N VAL A 1 5.07 5.30 -18.89
CA VAL A 1 6.05 6.10 -18.12
C VAL A 1 5.32 7.32 -17.58
N VAL A 2 5.05 7.36 -16.28
CA VAL A 2 4.33 8.49 -15.66
C VAL A 2 5.30 9.66 -15.48
N HIS A 3 5.20 10.67 -16.34
CA HIS A 3 5.86 11.95 -16.18
C HIS A 3 4.95 12.89 -15.38
N ILE A 4 5.19 13.02 -14.08
CA ILE A 4 4.51 14.04 -13.27
C ILE A 4 5.55 15.10 -12.91
N GLY A 5 5.45 16.27 -13.57
CA GLY A 5 6.18 17.51 -13.24
C GLY A 5 7.69 17.38 -13.13
N GLY A 6 8.40 17.41 -14.26
CA GLY A 6 9.87 17.41 -14.34
C GLY A 6 10.46 16.14 -14.96
N ASN A 7 11.60 16.27 -15.64
CA ASN A 7 12.27 15.25 -16.47
C ASN A 7 12.79 13.99 -15.71
N ARG A 8 12.38 13.74 -14.46
CA ARG A 8 12.87 12.59 -13.67
C ARG A 8 11.81 11.51 -13.58
N VAL A 9 12.14 10.31 -14.06
CA VAL A 9 11.30 9.11 -13.94
C VAL A 9 11.27 8.65 -12.47
N LYS A 10 10.09 8.64 -11.86
CA LYS A 10 9.89 8.09 -10.51
C LYS A 10 10.12 6.59 -10.53
N LYS A 11 10.94 6.08 -9.60
CA LYS A 11 11.35 4.66 -9.55
C LYS A 11 10.60 3.86 -8.50
N ILE A 12 9.97 4.53 -7.56
CA ILE A 12 9.32 3.95 -6.39
C ILE A 12 7.87 4.40 -6.36
N LEU A 13 6.96 3.48 -6.08
CA LEU A 13 5.54 3.77 -5.83
C LEU A 13 5.21 3.46 -4.37
N ASP A 14 4.62 4.41 -3.65
CA ASP A 14 3.84 4.14 -2.45
C ASP A 14 2.36 4.14 -2.83
N ALA A 15 1.77 2.94 -2.86
CA ALA A 15 0.43 2.72 -3.42
C ALA A 15 -0.71 3.13 -2.47
N CYS A 16 -0.42 3.37 -1.19
CA CYS A 16 -1.38 3.80 -0.17
C CYS A 16 -0.66 4.72 0.83
N CYS A 17 -0.23 5.90 0.36
CA CYS A 17 0.76 6.70 1.08
C CYS A 17 0.26 7.29 2.41
N GLY A 18 -1.05 7.49 2.56
CA GLY A 18 -1.61 8.14 3.74
C GLY A 18 -0.87 9.45 4.04
N SER A 19 -0.51 9.65 5.29
CA SER A 19 0.31 10.80 5.73
C SER A 19 1.83 10.54 5.65
N LYS A 20 2.28 9.55 4.85
CA LYS A 20 3.70 9.21 4.60
C LYS A 20 4.48 8.92 5.90
N MET A 21 3.86 8.24 6.87
CA MET A 21 4.35 8.15 8.26
C MET A 21 5.67 7.40 8.41
N PHE A 22 5.93 6.40 7.60
CA PHE A 22 7.16 5.59 7.69
C PHE A 22 8.29 6.09 6.78
N TRP A 23 8.05 7.13 5.98
CA TRP A 23 9.08 7.74 5.15
C TRP A 23 9.93 8.72 5.94
N PHE A 24 11.25 8.54 5.93
CA PHE A 24 12.20 9.50 6.51
C PHE A 24 12.19 10.82 5.73
N ASP A 25 12.21 10.74 4.40
CA ASP A 25 12.02 11.88 3.50
C ASP A 25 10.64 11.79 2.82
N ARG A 26 9.69 12.56 3.33
CA ARG A 26 8.31 12.62 2.83
C ARG A 26 8.17 13.37 1.50
N ASN A 27 9.25 14.04 1.06
CA ASN A 27 9.32 14.79 -0.19
C ASN A 27 10.29 14.15 -1.19
N ASN A 28 10.65 12.88 -0.99
CA ASN A 28 11.59 12.16 -1.83
C ASN A 28 11.16 12.19 -3.30
N LYS A 29 12.02 12.76 -4.16
CA LYS A 29 11.70 12.98 -5.58
C LYS A 29 11.68 11.69 -6.42
N ASP A 30 12.24 10.60 -5.94
CA ASP A 30 12.21 9.28 -6.59
C ASP A 30 10.94 8.50 -6.27
N VAL A 31 10.14 8.94 -5.28
CA VAL A 31 8.89 8.30 -4.86
C VAL A 31 7.69 8.99 -5.49
N LEU A 32 6.80 8.20 -6.05
CA LEU A 32 5.44 8.60 -6.41
C LEU A 32 4.51 8.19 -5.27
N PHE A 33 3.86 9.14 -4.65
CA PHE A 33 2.90 8.91 -3.59
C PHE A 33 1.49 8.86 -4.16
N MET A 34 0.80 7.74 -3.98
CA MET A 34 -0.59 7.54 -4.42
C MET A 34 -1.49 7.26 -3.22
N ASP A 35 -2.69 7.80 -3.24
CA ASP A 35 -3.76 7.50 -2.29
C ASP A 35 -5.11 7.82 -2.94
N ASN A 36 -6.17 7.14 -2.53
CA ASN A 36 -7.52 7.42 -3.05
C ASN A 36 -8.30 8.45 -2.23
N ASN A 37 -7.71 8.95 -1.14
CA ASN A 37 -8.44 9.75 -0.16
C ASN A 37 -7.62 10.94 0.36
N PRO A 38 -7.38 11.96 -0.49
CA PRO A 38 -6.70 13.17 -0.06
C PRO A 38 -7.46 13.86 1.08
N ARG A 39 -6.74 14.33 2.10
CA ARG A 39 -7.31 14.95 3.31
C ARG A 39 -6.43 16.07 3.83
N ASN A 40 -7.09 17.09 4.37
CA ASN A 40 -6.45 18.13 5.18
C ASN A 40 -7.46 18.51 6.26
N GLU A 41 -7.40 17.79 7.39
CA GLU A 41 -8.36 17.99 8.50
C GLU A 41 -7.65 17.93 9.86
N GLU A 42 -8.27 18.53 10.86
CA GLU A 42 -7.83 18.43 12.24
C GLU A 42 -8.56 17.26 12.92
N LEU A 43 -7.79 16.42 13.62
CA LEU A 43 -8.32 15.32 14.41
C LEU A 43 -8.87 15.86 15.75
N CYS A 44 -9.69 15.05 16.42
CA CYS A 44 -10.31 15.41 17.72
C CYS A 44 -9.29 15.72 18.84
N ASP A 45 -8.02 15.33 18.67
CA ASP A 45 -6.93 15.62 19.61
C ASP A 45 -6.04 16.80 19.18
N GLY A 46 -6.48 17.60 18.18
CA GLY A 46 -5.78 18.77 17.68
C GLY A 46 -4.65 18.49 16.71
N ARG A 47 -4.36 17.22 16.39
CA ARG A 47 -3.36 16.86 15.38
C ARG A 47 -3.91 17.06 13.97
N LYS A 48 -3.09 17.60 13.08
CA LYS A 48 -3.43 17.69 11.65
C LYS A 48 -3.21 16.35 10.97
N LEU A 49 -4.21 15.89 10.22
CA LEU A 49 -4.12 14.77 9.31
C LEU A 49 -4.05 15.32 7.88
N ILE A 50 -2.87 15.24 7.30
CA ILE A 50 -2.61 15.69 5.94
C ILE A 50 -2.26 14.47 5.10
N VAL A 51 -3.07 14.23 4.05
CA VAL A 51 -2.85 13.22 3.01
C VAL A 51 -2.83 13.94 1.68
N GLU A 52 -1.63 14.15 1.15
CA GLU A 52 -1.36 14.86 -0.11
C GLU A 52 -0.60 13.94 -1.05
N PRO A 53 -1.32 13.07 -1.80
CA PRO A 53 -0.70 12.22 -2.80
C PRO A 53 -0.32 13.01 -4.06
N ASP A 54 0.70 12.53 -4.79
CA ASP A 54 1.02 13.01 -6.13
C ASP A 54 -0.05 12.57 -7.14
N VAL A 55 -0.67 11.40 -6.92
CA VAL A 55 -1.74 10.82 -7.75
C VAL A 55 -2.88 10.36 -6.86
N VAL A 56 -4.09 10.80 -7.20
CA VAL A 56 -5.32 10.33 -6.55
C VAL A 56 -5.88 9.18 -7.36
N ALA A 57 -5.76 7.94 -6.85
CA ALA A 57 -6.25 6.73 -7.52
C ALA A 57 -6.49 5.59 -6.53
N ASP A 58 -7.28 4.60 -6.95
CA ASP A 58 -7.54 3.38 -6.17
C ASP A 58 -6.42 2.36 -6.43
N PHE A 59 -5.89 1.75 -5.38
CA PHE A 59 -4.87 0.72 -5.48
C PHE A 59 -5.35 -0.55 -6.24
N LYS A 60 -6.65 -0.70 -6.44
CA LYS A 60 -7.25 -1.81 -7.20
C LYS A 60 -7.30 -1.57 -8.70
N ASP A 61 -6.97 -0.36 -9.14
CA ASP A 61 -6.98 0.06 -10.56
C ASP A 61 -6.01 1.25 -10.71
N MET A 62 -4.72 0.93 -10.77
CA MET A 62 -3.66 1.95 -10.78
C MET A 62 -3.45 2.52 -12.19
N PRO A 63 -3.41 3.85 -12.36
CA PRO A 63 -3.27 4.50 -13.66
C PRO A 63 -1.81 4.51 -14.16
N PHE A 64 -1.13 3.38 -14.06
CA PHE A 64 0.28 3.23 -14.47
C PHE A 64 0.42 2.05 -15.43
N ASP A 65 1.39 2.18 -16.35
CA ASP A 65 1.74 1.09 -17.26
C ASP A 65 2.36 -0.08 -16.50
N ASP A 66 2.30 -1.26 -17.10
CA ASP A 66 2.99 -2.45 -16.61
C ASP A 66 4.50 -2.17 -16.50
N ASN A 67 5.15 -2.76 -15.51
CA ASN A 67 6.60 -2.69 -15.33
C ASN A 67 7.17 -1.25 -15.23
N SER A 68 6.47 -0.37 -14.50
CA SER A 68 6.84 1.05 -14.33
C SER A 68 7.82 1.29 -13.19
N PHE A 69 7.72 0.55 -12.09
CA PHE A 69 8.44 0.83 -10.84
C PHE A 69 9.43 -0.26 -10.47
N ASN A 70 10.56 0.13 -9.85
CA ASN A 70 11.56 -0.81 -9.33
C ASN A 70 11.22 -1.30 -7.92
N LEU A 71 10.53 -0.46 -7.15
CA LEU A 71 10.05 -0.76 -5.81
C LEU A 71 8.60 -0.28 -5.68
N VAL A 72 7.75 -1.12 -5.12
CA VAL A 72 6.38 -0.77 -4.73
C VAL A 72 6.23 -1.00 -3.23
N VAL A 73 5.66 -0.05 -2.51
CA VAL A 73 5.25 -0.19 -1.12
C VAL A 73 3.72 -0.25 -1.09
N PHE A 74 3.19 -1.27 -0.47
CA PHE A 74 1.75 -1.51 -0.35
C PHE A 74 1.37 -1.60 1.13
N ASP A 75 0.75 -0.55 1.67
CA ASP A 75 0.23 -0.45 3.05
C ASP A 75 -1.27 -0.14 3.01
N PRO A 76 -2.09 -1.11 2.54
CA PRO A 76 -3.52 -0.89 2.38
C PRO A 76 -4.24 -0.75 3.73
N PRO A 77 -5.49 -0.23 3.74
CA PRO A 77 -6.35 -0.29 4.91
C PRO A 77 -6.46 -1.72 5.45
N HIS A 78 -6.40 -1.88 6.76
CA HIS A 78 -6.41 -3.17 7.44
C HIS A 78 -7.59 -3.35 8.42
N LEU A 79 -8.45 -2.33 8.53
CA LEU A 79 -9.61 -2.35 9.42
C LEU A 79 -10.88 -2.68 8.63
N ILE A 80 -11.72 -3.56 9.18
CA ILE A 80 -13.05 -3.90 8.65
C ILE A 80 -14.17 -3.44 9.59
N ASN A 81 -13.88 -3.36 10.91
CA ASN A 81 -14.81 -2.92 11.94
C ASN A 81 -14.28 -1.64 12.59
N VAL A 82 -14.63 -0.51 12.02
CA VAL A 82 -14.29 0.81 12.54
C VAL A 82 -15.41 1.79 12.21
N GLY A 83 -15.79 2.61 13.19
CA GLY A 83 -16.81 3.65 13.00
C GLY A 83 -16.26 4.77 12.11
N GLU A 84 -17.06 5.25 11.18
CA GLU A 84 -16.65 6.27 10.18
C GLU A 84 -16.27 7.62 10.81
N LYS A 85 -16.78 7.92 12.01
CA LYS A 85 -16.40 9.11 12.78
C LYS A 85 -15.11 8.93 13.61
N SER A 86 -14.57 7.70 13.68
CA SER A 86 -13.37 7.39 14.43
C SER A 86 -12.13 7.99 13.78
N TRP A 87 -11.18 8.48 14.61
CA TRP A 87 -9.87 8.91 14.14
C TRP A 87 -9.09 7.77 13.44
N MET A 88 -9.34 6.52 13.85
CA MET A 88 -8.73 5.35 13.22
C MET A 88 -9.22 5.17 11.77
N PHE A 89 -10.53 5.34 11.53
CA PHE A 89 -11.07 5.34 10.18
C PHE A 89 -10.45 6.44 9.33
N LYS A 90 -10.38 7.65 9.89
CA LYS A 90 -9.80 8.80 9.19
C LYS A 90 -8.35 8.57 8.80
N LYS A 91 -7.57 7.94 9.69
CA LYS A 91 -6.13 7.75 9.52
C LYS A 91 -5.78 6.55 8.64
N TYR A 92 -6.47 5.43 8.81
CA TYR A 92 -6.10 4.14 8.20
C TYR A 92 -7.07 3.67 7.11
N GLY A 93 -8.21 4.33 6.94
CA GLY A 93 -9.27 3.87 6.05
C GLY A 93 -9.97 2.61 6.57
N LYS A 94 -10.77 2.01 5.70
CA LYS A 94 -11.56 0.80 6.01
C LYS A 94 -11.72 -0.05 4.76
N LEU A 95 -11.59 -1.35 4.93
CA LEU A 95 -12.00 -2.35 3.96
C LEU A 95 -13.45 -2.76 4.20
N LYS A 96 -14.16 -3.13 3.16
CA LYS A 96 -15.51 -3.71 3.27
C LYS A 96 -15.41 -5.16 3.72
N LYS A 97 -16.20 -5.53 4.73
CA LYS A 97 -16.17 -6.88 5.31
C LYS A 97 -16.44 -7.98 4.29
N GLU A 98 -17.30 -7.70 3.32
CA GLU A 98 -17.75 -8.66 2.31
C GLU A 98 -16.75 -8.81 1.15
N THR A 99 -15.90 -7.82 0.91
CA THR A 99 -15.03 -7.76 -0.28
C THR A 99 -13.54 -7.68 0.00
N TRP A 100 -13.12 -7.54 1.27
CA TRP A 100 -11.73 -7.26 1.64
C TRP A 100 -10.72 -8.22 0.99
N ALA A 101 -11.05 -9.52 0.92
CA ALA A 101 -10.15 -10.53 0.36
C ALA A 101 -9.92 -10.30 -1.14
N ASN A 102 -10.98 -10.00 -1.89
CA ASN A 102 -10.90 -9.67 -3.30
C ASN A 102 -10.23 -8.31 -3.53
N ASP A 103 -10.49 -7.32 -2.67
CA ASP A 103 -9.89 -5.99 -2.77
C ASP A 103 -8.38 -6.04 -2.54
N ILE A 104 -7.93 -6.79 -1.52
CA ILE A 104 -6.50 -7.00 -1.25
C ILE A 104 -5.83 -7.79 -2.38
N LYS A 105 -6.50 -8.84 -2.89
CA LYS A 105 -5.99 -9.62 -4.04
C LYS A 105 -5.78 -8.73 -5.26
N LYS A 106 -6.77 -7.93 -5.62
CA LYS A 106 -6.67 -6.99 -6.74
C LYS A 106 -5.55 -5.98 -6.55
N GLY A 107 -5.44 -5.41 -5.34
CA GLY A 107 -4.37 -4.47 -5.02
C GLY A 107 -2.98 -5.10 -5.12
N PHE A 108 -2.83 -6.33 -4.62
CA PHE A 108 -1.58 -7.08 -4.75
C PHE A 108 -1.24 -7.35 -6.21
N ASP A 109 -2.22 -7.78 -7.02
CA ASP A 109 -2.02 -8.04 -8.45
C ASP A 109 -1.64 -6.77 -9.21
N GLU A 110 -2.27 -5.63 -8.90
CA GLU A 110 -1.90 -4.33 -9.46
C GLU A 110 -0.48 -3.91 -9.07
N CYS A 111 -0.09 -4.09 -7.78
CA CYS A 111 1.28 -3.86 -7.35
C CYS A 111 2.27 -4.70 -8.16
N MET A 112 1.97 -5.99 -8.37
CA MET A 112 2.82 -6.89 -9.16
C MET A 112 2.81 -6.54 -10.64
N ARG A 113 1.70 -6.03 -11.18
CA ARG A 113 1.59 -5.58 -12.58
C ARG A 113 2.50 -4.40 -12.85
N VAL A 114 2.40 -3.35 -12.02
CA VAL A 114 3.17 -2.11 -12.20
C VAL A 114 4.64 -2.24 -11.79
N LEU A 115 4.99 -3.27 -11.03
CA LEU A 115 6.36 -3.59 -10.65
C LEU A 115 7.14 -4.14 -11.83
N LYS A 116 8.37 -3.66 -12.07
CA LYS A 116 9.30 -4.20 -13.07
C LYS A 116 9.69 -5.63 -12.73
N TYR A 117 10.14 -6.36 -13.75
CA TYR A 117 10.83 -7.64 -13.54
C TYR A 117 12.04 -7.42 -12.63
N ASP A 118 12.31 -8.33 -11.71
CA ASP A 118 13.31 -8.21 -10.64
C ASP A 118 13.08 -7.05 -9.64
N GLY A 119 11.93 -6.36 -9.76
CA GLY A 119 11.51 -5.35 -8.80
C GLY A 119 10.99 -5.96 -7.49
N THR A 120 11.00 -5.16 -6.44
CA THR A 120 10.62 -5.57 -5.08
C THR A 120 9.31 -4.94 -4.65
N LEU A 121 8.41 -5.76 -4.10
CA LEU A 121 7.21 -5.30 -3.39
C LEU A 121 7.43 -5.45 -1.88
N ILE A 122 7.26 -4.37 -1.16
CA ILE A 122 7.15 -4.35 0.30
C ILE A 122 5.67 -4.28 0.66
N PHE A 123 5.14 -5.34 1.24
CA PHE A 123 3.75 -5.39 1.68
C PHE A 123 3.71 -5.28 3.20
N LYS A 124 3.11 -4.20 3.70
CA LYS A 124 2.91 -3.96 5.13
C LYS A 124 1.48 -4.34 5.50
N TRP A 125 1.35 -5.14 6.55
CA TRP A 125 0.03 -5.57 7.05
C TRP A 125 -0.04 -5.51 8.57
N ASN A 126 -1.13 -4.96 9.11
CA ASN A 126 -1.44 -5.04 10.53
C ASN A 126 -2.56 -6.06 10.76
N GLU A 127 -2.25 -7.13 11.51
CA GLU A 127 -3.15 -8.26 11.76
C GLU A 127 -4.11 -8.07 12.96
N GLU A 128 -4.49 -6.82 13.25
CA GLU A 128 -5.42 -6.52 14.36
C GLU A 128 -6.77 -7.21 14.15
N GLN A 129 -7.34 -7.11 12.96
CA GLN A 129 -8.68 -7.62 12.66
C GLN A 129 -8.68 -8.78 11.67
N ILE A 130 -7.76 -8.84 10.74
CA ILE A 130 -7.61 -9.91 9.77
C ILE A 130 -6.21 -10.51 9.93
N LYS A 131 -6.13 -11.81 10.18
CA LYS A 131 -4.86 -12.49 10.41
C LYS A 131 -4.02 -12.60 9.13
N LEU A 132 -2.69 -12.60 9.30
CA LEU A 132 -1.78 -12.66 8.15
C LEU A 132 -1.99 -13.89 7.27
N ASN A 133 -2.26 -15.05 7.86
CA ASN A 133 -2.52 -16.27 7.09
C ASN A 133 -3.75 -16.16 6.18
N GLU A 134 -4.78 -15.40 6.58
CA GLU A 134 -5.97 -15.14 5.76
C GLU A 134 -5.60 -14.24 4.57
N ILE A 135 -4.73 -13.25 4.79
CA ILE A 135 -4.21 -12.37 3.75
C ILE A 135 -3.37 -13.17 2.74
N ILE A 136 -2.42 -13.98 3.20
CA ILE A 136 -1.59 -14.83 2.33
C ILE A 136 -2.46 -15.78 1.50
N LYS A 137 -3.50 -16.37 2.12
CA LYS A 137 -4.47 -17.21 1.42
C LYS A 137 -5.26 -16.43 0.37
N ALA A 138 -5.70 -15.22 0.69
CA ALA A 138 -6.45 -14.37 -0.24
C ALA A 138 -5.63 -13.96 -1.47
N ILE A 139 -4.36 -13.55 -1.28
CA ILE A 139 -3.46 -13.18 -2.38
C ILE A 139 -2.93 -14.40 -3.15
N GLY A 140 -2.88 -15.58 -2.52
CA GLY A 140 -2.42 -16.83 -3.15
C GLY A 140 -0.91 -16.90 -3.42
N SER A 141 -0.11 -16.11 -2.70
CA SER A 141 1.36 -16.06 -2.84
C SER A 141 2.02 -15.89 -1.48
N ASP A 142 3.02 -16.72 -1.20
CA ASP A 142 3.83 -16.59 0.01
C ASP A 142 4.89 -15.52 -0.16
N PRO A 143 5.26 -14.75 0.89
CA PRO A 143 6.38 -13.82 0.83
C PRO A 143 7.71 -14.57 0.77
N LEU A 144 8.75 -13.93 0.21
CA LEU A 144 10.13 -14.44 0.28
C LEU A 144 10.63 -14.50 1.72
N PHE A 145 10.42 -13.42 2.43
CA PHE A 145 10.72 -13.27 3.84
C PHE A 145 9.95 -12.08 4.42
N GLY A 146 10.02 -11.90 5.72
CA GLY A 146 9.39 -10.78 6.38
C GLY A 146 9.84 -10.65 7.83
N ASN A 147 9.40 -9.57 8.46
CA ASN A 147 9.61 -9.30 9.87
C ASN A 147 8.29 -8.89 10.52
N LYS A 148 8.14 -9.24 11.79
CA LYS A 148 6.97 -8.88 12.61
C LYS A 148 7.41 -8.01 13.78
N ARG A 149 6.72 -6.87 13.95
CA ARG A 149 6.82 -6.05 15.17
C ARG A 149 5.43 -5.83 15.73
N SER A 150 5.16 -6.38 16.91
CA SER A 150 3.82 -6.38 17.51
C SER A 150 2.81 -7.06 16.56
N LYS A 151 1.80 -6.37 16.09
CA LYS A 151 0.78 -6.87 15.14
C LYS A 151 1.08 -6.48 13.69
N THR A 152 2.18 -5.79 13.42
CA THR A 152 2.54 -5.31 12.10
C THR A 152 3.60 -6.20 11.47
N HIS A 153 3.31 -6.66 10.27
CA HIS A 153 4.20 -7.44 9.42
C HIS A 153 4.73 -6.57 8.28
N TRP A 154 6.00 -6.75 7.95
CA TRP A 154 6.63 -6.25 6.75
C TRP A 154 7.07 -7.45 5.93
N LEU A 155 6.48 -7.62 4.77
CA LEU A 155 6.65 -8.78 3.90
C LEU A 155 7.29 -8.36 2.61
N VAL A 156 8.19 -9.19 2.10
CA VAL A 156 8.94 -8.93 0.88
C VAL A 156 8.55 -9.93 -0.20
N TYR A 157 8.18 -9.40 -1.36
CA TYR A 157 7.95 -10.15 -2.59
C TYR A 157 8.86 -9.60 -3.69
N MET A 158 9.16 -10.40 -4.69
CA MET A 158 9.95 -9.99 -5.84
C MET A 158 9.32 -10.56 -7.11
N LYS A 159 9.14 -9.71 -8.14
CA LYS A 159 8.58 -10.14 -9.42
C LYS A 159 9.63 -10.97 -10.19
N GLY A 160 9.20 -12.08 -10.77
CA GLY A 160 10.08 -12.96 -11.54
C GLY A 160 10.75 -14.08 -10.74
N VAL A 161 10.56 -14.13 -9.43
CA VAL A 161 11.08 -15.20 -8.57
C VAL A 161 10.05 -16.33 -8.45
N THR A 162 10.50 -17.57 -8.58
CA THR A 162 9.64 -18.74 -8.36
C THR A 162 9.55 -19.04 -6.86
N TYR A 163 8.34 -19.07 -6.35
CA TYR A 163 8.06 -19.47 -4.96
C TYR A 163 7.79 -20.97 -4.92
N VAL A 164 8.62 -21.70 -4.20
CA VAL A 164 8.34 -23.12 -3.92
C VAL A 164 7.38 -23.19 -2.73
N LYS A 165 6.16 -23.67 -2.98
CA LYS A 165 5.21 -23.96 -1.87
C LYS A 165 5.84 -25.00 -0.97
N LYS A 166 5.98 -24.69 0.31
CA LYS A 166 6.32 -25.66 1.35
C LYS A 166 5.13 -26.55 1.69
#